data_4de1e522e14cf9a75afa3ec45e22155b
#
_entry.id   4de1e522e14cf9a75afa3ec45e22155b
#
_cell.length_a   1.000
_cell.length_b   1.000
_cell.length_c   1.000
_cell.angle_alpha   90.00
_cell.angle_beta   90.00
_cell.angle_gamma   90.00
#
_symmetry.space_group_name_H-M   'P 1'
#
loop_
_entity.id
_entity.type
_entity.pdbx_description
1 polymer ?
#
loop_
_entity_poly.entity_id
_entity_poly.type
_entity_poly.pdbx_seq_one_letter_code
_entity_poly.pdbx_strand_id
1 'polypeptide(L)'
;MASSVLKVSPCDNLYPFNVLRDEETLHFGVRSIANQWKELLQAKPNVSVHPRLLPTKSNAEVVLALSPGQCWKHEEETIAQNGDGQSDKSSAHSPDMLLDGPSLFERAGEGLNEDLPRLKLAWRLRSLKEEERQAWAEVGVIVHGPLEDVHLAPGAILRDVSLNTENGPVVIGPDAEVMEGCRIRGPFAIGEKSVLRMGSMVYGPTTIGKLCKVGGELSNVVVHDHSNKAHGGFLGNAVLGSWCNLGAETTCSNLKNTYGTILEWQQSRQEFKARGRIFCGLLMGDHSKTAIHTAFNTATVVGAMCNVFGPGTPPKHLPSFSWGTRGEVHDLDRALSTARKVMDRRGVKLSEEDETLIRAAFARRVSSTT
;
A
#
# COMPACT_ATOMS: atom_id res chain seq x y z
N MET A 1 18.73 0.88 -18.87
CA MET A 1 18.52 2.16 -18.18
C MET A 1 19.07 1.99 -16.79
N ALA A 2 19.90 2.91 -16.28
CA ALA A 2 20.39 2.84 -14.91
C ALA A 2 19.20 2.85 -13.96
N SER A 3 19.24 2.02 -12.91
CA SER A 3 18.25 1.99 -11.85
C SER A 3 18.19 3.38 -11.20
N SER A 4 17.02 3.98 -11.13
CA SER A 4 16.81 5.25 -10.41
C SER A 4 16.82 5.08 -8.87
N VAL A 5 17.20 3.91 -8.38
CA VAL A 5 17.18 3.54 -6.97
C VAL A 5 18.56 3.03 -6.53
N LEU A 6 18.99 3.48 -5.36
CA LEU A 6 20.23 3.03 -4.72
C LEU A 6 20.08 1.60 -4.18
N LYS A 7 21.15 0.82 -4.23
CA LYS A 7 21.18 -0.51 -3.61
C LYS A 7 21.53 -0.36 -2.14
N VAL A 8 20.59 -0.70 -1.28
CA VAL A 8 20.74 -0.68 0.20
C VAL A 8 20.25 -1.99 0.79
N SER A 9 20.62 -2.27 2.04
CA SER A 9 20.08 -3.42 2.75
C SER A 9 18.59 -3.21 3.08
N PRO A 10 17.75 -4.27 2.95
CA PRO A 10 16.33 -4.19 3.31
C PRO A 10 16.10 -3.75 4.77
N CYS A 11 15.07 -2.98 5.01
CA CYS A 11 14.71 -2.47 6.33
C CYS A 11 13.79 -3.44 7.08
N ASP A 12 14.25 -4.02 8.17
CA ASP A 12 13.46 -4.96 8.99
C ASP A 12 12.13 -4.39 9.50
N ASN A 13 12.06 -3.06 9.69
CA ASN A 13 10.82 -2.42 10.13
C ASN A 13 9.71 -2.42 9.06
N LEU A 14 10.04 -2.71 7.80
CA LEU A 14 9.07 -2.83 6.72
C LEU A 14 8.50 -4.25 6.55
N TYR A 15 8.97 -5.23 7.33
CA TYR A 15 8.32 -6.54 7.37
C TYR A 15 6.82 -6.38 7.70
N PRO A 16 5.90 -7.08 7.01
CA PRO A 16 6.07 -8.17 6.07
C PRO A 16 6.14 -7.75 4.59
N PHE A 17 6.24 -6.47 4.26
CA PHE A 17 6.05 -5.94 2.91
C PHE A 17 7.28 -6.04 2.01
N ASN A 18 8.47 -6.21 2.57
CA ASN A 18 9.73 -6.33 1.85
C ASN A 18 10.27 -7.77 1.76
N VAL A 19 9.41 -8.77 1.96
CA VAL A 19 9.79 -10.19 1.88
C VAL A 19 9.92 -10.66 0.43
N LEU A 20 9.00 -10.23 -0.45
CA LEU A 20 8.89 -10.65 -1.84
C LEU A 20 8.97 -9.48 -2.83
N ARG A 21 9.39 -8.30 -2.39
CA ARG A 21 9.52 -7.10 -3.23
C ARG A 21 10.53 -6.13 -2.67
N ASP A 22 11.00 -5.25 -3.53
CA ASP A 22 11.82 -4.12 -3.16
C ASP A 22 10.97 -3.01 -2.52
N GLU A 23 11.56 -2.29 -1.56
CA GLU A 23 10.87 -1.31 -0.71
C GLU A 23 10.27 -0.13 -1.50
N GLU A 24 10.94 0.29 -2.57
CA GLU A 24 10.45 1.35 -3.46
C GLU A 24 9.20 0.98 -4.27
N THR A 25 8.83 -0.30 -4.30
CA THR A 25 7.57 -0.74 -4.91
C THR A 25 6.36 -0.55 -4.01
N LEU A 26 6.58 -0.19 -2.74
CA LEU A 26 5.52 0.14 -1.79
C LEU A 26 4.81 1.45 -2.17
N HIS A 27 3.52 1.53 -1.88
CA HIS A 27 2.72 2.69 -2.24
C HIS A 27 2.87 3.82 -1.22
N PHE A 28 3.12 5.03 -1.73
CA PHE A 28 2.96 6.28 -1.02
C PHE A 28 1.80 7.05 -1.67
N GLY A 29 0.63 7.00 -1.07
CA GLY A 29 -0.62 7.29 -1.76
C GLY A 29 -1.11 6.07 -2.57
N VAL A 30 -1.46 6.26 -3.84
CA VAL A 30 -2.04 5.22 -4.72
C VAL A 30 -1.03 4.61 -5.69
N ARG A 31 0.16 5.21 -5.82
CA ARG A 31 1.25 4.73 -6.67
C ARG A 31 2.51 4.39 -5.86
N SER A 32 3.35 3.51 -6.41
CA SER A 32 4.63 3.16 -5.76
C SER A 32 5.59 4.35 -5.69
N ILE A 33 6.43 4.34 -4.67
CA ILE A 33 7.54 5.30 -4.48
C ILE A 33 8.40 5.34 -5.76
N ALA A 34 8.77 4.16 -6.30
CA ALA A 34 9.57 4.07 -7.52
C ALA A 34 8.93 4.74 -8.73
N ASN A 35 7.62 4.54 -8.96
CA ASN A 35 6.93 5.14 -10.09
C ASN A 35 6.89 6.67 -9.99
N GLN A 36 6.70 7.20 -8.80
CA GLN A 36 6.69 8.65 -8.56
C GLN A 36 8.09 9.25 -8.75
N TRP A 37 9.15 8.62 -8.24
CA TRP A 37 10.52 9.07 -8.46
C TRP A 37 10.93 8.96 -9.93
N LYS A 38 10.59 7.89 -10.62
CA LYS A 38 10.85 7.73 -12.05
C LYS A 38 10.29 8.89 -12.88
N GLU A 39 9.09 9.36 -12.54
CA GLU A 39 8.46 10.50 -13.21
C GLU A 39 9.17 11.82 -12.87
N LEU A 40 9.45 12.06 -11.58
CA LEU A 40 10.19 13.25 -11.13
C LEU A 40 11.60 13.35 -11.74
N LEU A 41 12.25 12.22 -11.95
CA LEU A 41 13.64 12.14 -12.45
C LEU A 41 13.75 12.01 -13.97
N GLN A 42 12.66 12.16 -14.75
CA GLN A 42 12.71 12.05 -16.23
C GLN A 42 13.77 12.95 -16.86
N ALA A 43 13.93 14.17 -16.36
CA ALA A 43 14.94 15.13 -16.84
C ALA A 43 16.34 14.90 -16.25
N LYS A 44 16.50 13.96 -15.32
CA LYS A 44 17.76 13.67 -14.61
C LYS A 44 18.01 12.15 -14.51
N PRO A 45 18.25 11.47 -15.63
CA PRO A 45 18.31 9.99 -15.66
C PRO A 45 19.49 9.38 -14.89
N ASN A 46 20.49 10.18 -14.53
CA ASN A 46 21.66 9.73 -13.76
C ASN A 46 21.49 9.89 -12.23
N VAL A 47 20.34 10.41 -11.79
CA VAL A 47 20.05 10.54 -10.36
C VAL A 47 19.44 9.25 -9.84
N SER A 48 20.00 8.76 -8.72
CA SER A 48 19.48 7.61 -7.98
C SER A 48 19.11 8.05 -6.56
N VAL A 49 18.04 7.50 -6.03
CA VAL A 49 17.49 7.82 -4.70
C VAL A 49 17.43 6.59 -3.80
N HIS A 50 17.46 6.81 -2.50
CA HIS A 50 17.26 5.74 -1.52
C HIS A 50 15.85 5.13 -1.68
N PRO A 51 15.67 3.78 -1.63
CA PRO A 51 14.38 3.11 -1.91
C PRO A 51 13.24 3.55 -0.99
N ARG A 52 13.55 3.99 0.22
CA ARG A 52 12.58 4.49 1.20
C ARG A 52 12.39 6.01 1.19
N LEU A 53 13.10 6.75 0.34
CA LEU A 53 12.94 8.20 0.23
C LEU A 53 11.57 8.50 -0.36
N LEU A 54 10.74 9.21 0.42
CA LEU A 54 9.39 9.55 -0.03
C LEU A 54 9.45 10.68 -1.09
N PRO A 55 8.65 10.60 -2.15
CA PRO A 55 8.65 11.60 -3.24
C PRO A 55 7.84 12.85 -2.85
N THR A 56 8.09 13.39 -1.66
CA THR A 56 7.54 14.65 -1.18
C THR A 56 8.15 15.83 -1.90
N LYS A 57 7.45 16.97 -1.93
CA LYS A 57 7.95 18.20 -2.53
C LYS A 57 9.31 18.61 -1.97
N SER A 58 9.47 18.57 -0.66
CA SER A 58 10.73 18.95 0.01
C SER A 58 11.90 18.04 -0.36
N ASN A 59 11.70 16.71 -0.40
CA ASN A 59 12.72 15.78 -0.86
C ASN A 59 13.05 15.99 -2.34
N ALA A 60 12.01 16.19 -3.17
CA ALA A 60 12.20 16.41 -4.60
C ALA A 60 13.02 17.68 -4.90
N GLU A 61 12.80 18.76 -4.18
CA GLU A 61 13.57 20.00 -4.31
C GLU A 61 15.07 19.76 -4.07
N VAL A 62 15.45 19.01 -3.03
CA VAL A 62 16.86 18.69 -2.74
C VAL A 62 17.45 17.77 -3.83
N VAL A 63 16.74 16.71 -4.19
CA VAL A 63 17.21 15.71 -5.16
C VAL A 63 17.38 16.32 -6.55
N LEU A 64 16.40 17.12 -7.01
CA LEU A 64 16.44 17.76 -8.32
C LEU A 64 17.52 18.88 -8.40
N ALA A 65 17.97 19.39 -7.27
CA ALA A 65 19.06 20.38 -7.24
C ALA A 65 20.46 19.76 -7.21
N LEU A 66 20.62 18.43 -7.23
CA LEU A 66 21.92 17.76 -7.31
C LEU A 66 22.56 17.99 -8.69
N SER A 67 23.80 18.52 -8.69
CA SER A 67 24.65 18.60 -9.87
C SER A 67 25.34 17.26 -10.15
N PRO A 68 25.83 17.01 -11.37
CA PRO A 68 26.61 15.81 -11.67
C PRO A 68 27.78 15.62 -10.69
N GLY A 69 27.95 14.40 -10.17
CA GLY A 69 28.97 14.07 -9.18
C GLY A 69 28.62 14.44 -7.73
N GLN A 70 27.43 15.01 -7.47
CA GLN A 70 27.00 15.33 -6.12
C GLN A 70 26.13 14.21 -5.48
N CYS A 71 26.23 14.07 -4.17
CA CYS A 71 25.31 13.27 -3.38
C CYS A 71 24.76 14.06 -2.18
N TRP A 72 23.54 13.71 -1.79
CA TRP A 72 22.92 14.14 -0.54
C TRP A 72 23.05 13.01 0.46
N LYS A 73 23.71 13.31 1.59
CA LYS A 73 23.84 12.40 2.73
C LYS A 73 23.07 12.90 3.93
N HIS A 74 22.61 11.97 4.74
CA HIS A 74 22.05 12.21 6.05
C HIS A 74 22.70 11.23 7.03
N GLU A 75 23.33 11.75 8.05
CA GLU A 75 24.24 10.95 8.90
C GLU A 75 25.31 10.25 8.02
N GLU A 76 25.41 8.92 8.12
CA GLU A 76 26.36 8.11 7.33
C GLU A 76 25.74 7.52 6.05
N GLU A 77 24.43 7.77 5.79
CA GLU A 77 23.71 7.14 4.70
C GLU A 77 23.59 8.06 3.48
N THR A 78 23.82 7.51 2.28
CA THR A 78 23.55 8.22 1.04
C THR A 78 22.05 8.16 0.72
N ILE A 79 21.43 9.33 0.67
CA ILE A 79 19.97 9.48 0.41
C ILE A 79 19.67 9.65 -1.07
N ALA A 80 20.52 10.39 -1.78
CA ALA A 80 20.44 10.52 -3.24
C ALA A 80 21.79 10.87 -3.83
N GLN A 81 22.02 10.49 -5.10
CA GLN A 81 23.24 10.86 -5.82
C GLN A 81 22.98 11.09 -7.31
N ASN A 82 23.76 11.96 -7.92
CA ASN A 82 23.77 12.20 -9.37
C ASN A 82 25.11 11.71 -9.96
N GLY A 83 25.04 10.59 -10.67
CA GLY A 83 26.22 9.86 -11.15
C GLY A 83 26.90 9.09 -10.02
N ASP A 84 28.21 9.18 -9.88
CA ASP A 84 29.05 8.47 -8.92
C ASP A 84 29.10 9.10 -7.51
N GLY A 85 28.50 10.28 -7.33
CA GLY A 85 28.30 10.90 -6.02
C GLY A 85 29.59 11.19 -5.24
N GLN A 86 30.63 11.73 -5.89
CA GLN A 86 31.95 11.96 -5.27
C GLN A 86 32.02 13.14 -4.33
N SER A 87 31.07 14.09 -4.39
CA SER A 87 31.03 15.27 -3.53
C SER A 87 29.72 15.40 -2.76
N ASP A 88 29.81 15.74 -1.48
CA ASP A 88 28.62 15.87 -0.64
C ASP A 88 27.95 17.23 -0.88
N LYS A 89 26.63 17.22 -1.01
CA LYS A 89 25.80 18.42 -0.95
C LYS A 89 25.22 18.51 0.46
N SER A 90 25.59 19.56 1.17
CA SER A 90 24.93 19.88 2.43
C SER A 90 23.48 20.30 2.21
N SER A 91 22.56 19.79 3.01
CA SER A 91 21.16 20.23 3.04
C SER A 91 20.74 20.37 4.50
N ALA A 92 20.06 21.47 4.83
CA ALA A 92 19.43 21.64 6.13
C ALA A 92 18.15 20.79 6.26
N HIS A 93 17.68 20.23 5.15
CA HIS A 93 16.49 19.38 5.13
C HIS A 93 16.85 17.96 5.57
N SER A 94 16.17 17.47 6.61
CA SER A 94 16.19 16.05 6.97
C SER A 94 15.37 15.24 5.97
N PRO A 95 15.89 14.10 5.46
CA PRO A 95 15.16 13.29 4.49
C PRO A 95 13.89 12.72 5.10
N ASP A 96 12.82 12.83 4.34
CA ASP A 96 11.53 12.29 4.70
C ASP A 96 11.42 10.86 4.18
N MET A 97 11.56 9.90 5.08
CA MET A 97 11.74 8.49 4.78
C MET A 97 10.52 7.66 5.18
N LEU A 98 10.24 6.58 4.47
CA LEU A 98 9.34 5.53 4.93
C LEU A 98 10.02 4.76 6.07
N LEU A 99 9.45 4.84 7.27
CA LEU A 99 10.09 4.34 8.50
C LEU A 99 9.74 2.88 8.82
N ASP A 100 8.48 2.50 8.63
CA ASP A 100 7.95 1.18 8.98
C ASP A 100 6.63 0.88 8.25
N GLY A 101 6.12 -0.34 8.42
CA GLY A 101 4.87 -0.78 7.79
C GLY A 101 3.66 0.10 8.12
N PRO A 102 3.39 0.46 9.39
CA PRO A 102 2.30 1.38 9.73
C PRO A 102 2.38 2.76 9.10
N SER A 103 3.59 3.29 8.84
CA SER A 103 3.77 4.58 8.16
C SER A 103 3.09 4.63 6.78
N LEU A 104 2.86 3.48 6.13
CA LEU A 104 2.15 3.41 4.86
C LEU A 104 0.70 3.92 4.96
N PHE A 105 -0.06 3.48 5.95
CA PHE A 105 -1.42 3.96 6.15
C PHE A 105 -1.46 5.32 6.86
N GLU A 106 -0.54 5.60 7.78
CA GLU A 106 -0.47 6.89 8.48
C GLU A 106 -0.24 8.05 7.52
N ARG A 107 0.52 7.82 6.46
CA ARG A 107 0.90 8.83 5.48
C ARG A 107 0.20 8.70 4.12
N ALA A 108 -0.80 7.81 3.99
CA ALA A 108 -1.50 7.57 2.72
C ALA A 108 -2.17 8.83 2.15
N GLY A 109 -2.78 9.63 3.01
CA GLY A 109 -3.42 10.89 2.63
C GLY A 109 -2.42 11.95 2.16
N GLU A 110 -1.29 12.09 2.85
CA GLU A 110 -0.20 12.95 2.44
C GLU A 110 0.36 12.51 1.08
N GLY A 111 0.67 11.22 0.92
CA GLY A 111 1.14 10.68 -0.34
C GLY A 111 0.19 10.91 -1.50
N LEU A 112 -1.12 10.82 -1.27
CA LEU A 112 -2.11 11.13 -2.30
C LEU A 112 -2.09 12.62 -2.68
N ASN A 113 -2.02 13.52 -1.71
CA ASN A 113 -2.00 14.95 -1.94
C ASN A 113 -0.71 15.39 -2.67
N GLU A 114 0.44 14.86 -2.26
CA GLU A 114 1.74 15.13 -2.90
C GLU A 114 1.77 14.65 -4.36
N ASP A 115 1.15 13.50 -4.64
CA ASP A 115 1.13 12.90 -5.97
C ASP A 115 0.02 13.44 -6.89
N LEU A 116 -1.02 14.05 -6.36
CA LEU A 116 -2.21 14.45 -7.10
C LEU A 116 -1.91 15.32 -8.34
N PRO A 117 -1.01 16.32 -8.30
CA PRO A 117 -0.69 17.10 -9.50
C PRO A 117 -0.13 16.26 -10.66
N ARG A 118 0.74 15.30 -10.35
CA ARG A 118 1.32 14.36 -11.33
C ARG A 118 0.30 13.32 -11.77
N LEU A 119 -0.50 12.85 -10.84
CA LEU A 119 -1.56 11.87 -11.08
C LEU A 119 -2.62 12.43 -12.05
N LYS A 120 -2.95 13.73 -11.93
CA LYS A 120 -3.84 14.42 -12.88
C LYS A 120 -3.34 14.32 -14.33
N LEU A 121 -2.04 14.41 -14.55
CA LEU A 121 -1.45 14.25 -15.87
C LEU A 121 -1.36 12.77 -16.29
N ALA A 122 -0.82 11.91 -15.43
CA ALA A 122 -0.59 10.49 -15.72
C ALA A 122 -1.87 9.73 -16.02
N TRP A 123 -2.95 10.00 -15.26
CA TRP A 123 -4.24 9.35 -15.42
C TRP A 123 -5.23 10.17 -16.25
N ARG A 124 -4.83 11.34 -16.77
CA ARG A 124 -5.71 12.28 -17.49
C ARG A 124 -6.97 12.59 -16.68
N LEU A 125 -6.80 12.88 -15.39
CA LEU A 125 -7.90 13.13 -14.49
C LEU A 125 -8.66 14.39 -14.88
N ARG A 126 -9.98 14.31 -14.88
CA ARG A 126 -10.89 15.43 -14.96
C ARG A 126 -11.46 15.72 -13.58
N SER A 127 -11.33 16.93 -13.08
CA SER A 127 -12.09 17.40 -11.92
C SER A 127 -13.54 17.62 -12.33
N LEU A 128 -14.48 17.29 -11.46
CA LEU A 128 -15.88 17.67 -11.66
C LEU A 128 -16.02 19.18 -11.47
N LYS A 129 -17.05 19.76 -12.06
CA LYS A 129 -17.32 21.18 -12.00
C LYS A 129 -18.65 21.43 -11.30
N GLU A 130 -18.77 22.56 -10.61
CA GLU A 130 -19.99 22.89 -9.84
C GLU A 130 -21.24 22.91 -10.73
N GLU A 131 -21.11 23.34 -11.99
CA GLU A 131 -22.21 23.35 -12.96
C GLU A 131 -22.75 21.95 -13.30
N GLU A 132 -21.96 20.90 -13.04
CA GLU A 132 -22.32 19.51 -13.31
C GLU A 132 -23.06 18.86 -12.11
N ARG A 133 -23.16 19.52 -10.94
CA ARG A 133 -23.70 18.94 -9.70
C ARG A 133 -25.07 18.32 -9.89
N GLN A 134 -25.97 19.03 -10.58
CA GLN A 134 -27.31 18.54 -10.84
C GLN A 134 -27.32 17.29 -11.72
N ALA A 135 -26.53 17.28 -12.80
CA ALA A 135 -26.43 16.14 -13.69
C ALA A 135 -25.86 14.88 -13.00
N TRP A 136 -24.90 15.06 -12.09
CA TRP A 136 -24.40 13.95 -11.28
C TRP A 136 -25.43 13.45 -10.27
N ALA A 137 -26.21 14.36 -9.66
CA ALA A 137 -27.28 13.99 -8.75
C ALA A 137 -28.40 13.17 -9.46
N GLU A 138 -28.68 13.44 -10.72
CA GLU A 138 -29.65 12.68 -11.53
C GLU A 138 -29.26 11.22 -11.75
N VAL A 139 -27.97 10.90 -11.71
CA VAL A 139 -27.46 9.52 -11.75
C VAL A 139 -27.11 8.99 -10.34
N GLY A 140 -27.62 9.63 -9.30
CA GLY A 140 -27.46 9.20 -7.90
C GLY A 140 -26.10 9.52 -7.27
N VAL A 141 -25.26 10.34 -7.90
CA VAL A 141 -23.97 10.74 -7.33
C VAL A 141 -24.15 12.02 -6.50
N ILE A 142 -24.09 11.86 -5.17
CA ILE A 142 -24.23 12.97 -4.22
C ILE A 142 -22.84 13.34 -3.68
N VAL A 143 -22.47 14.62 -3.83
CA VAL A 143 -21.17 15.11 -3.34
C VAL A 143 -21.40 16.14 -2.21
N HIS A 144 -20.83 15.85 -1.06
CA HIS A 144 -20.71 16.76 0.08
C HIS A 144 -19.32 17.40 0.04
N GLY A 145 -19.26 18.72 0.10
CA GLY A 145 -18.02 19.50 -0.05
C GLY A 145 -17.73 19.92 -1.49
N PRO A 146 -16.49 20.37 -1.79
CA PRO A 146 -16.09 20.84 -3.10
C PRO A 146 -16.21 19.77 -4.18
N LEU A 147 -16.94 20.05 -5.26
CA LEU A 147 -17.11 19.10 -6.36
C LEU A 147 -15.83 18.96 -7.19
N GLU A 148 -15.03 20.01 -7.27
CA GLU A 148 -13.73 20.05 -7.94
C GLU A 148 -12.66 19.12 -7.33
N ASP A 149 -12.87 18.67 -6.10
CA ASP A 149 -12.02 17.67 -5.44
C ASP A 149 -12.41 16.21 -5.76
N VAL A 150 -13.43 16.03 -6.61
CA VAL A 150 -13.70 14.73 -7.23
C VAL A 150 -12.99 14.67 -8.57
N HIS A 151 -12.07 13.72 -8.71
CA HIS A 151 -11.23 13.56 -9.90
C HIS A 151 -11.47 12.20 -10.54
N LEU A 152 -11.89 12.21 -11.81
CA LEU A 152 -12.24 11.01 -12.55
C LEU A 152 -11.27 10.82 -13.74
N ALA A 153 -10.72 9.62 -13.86
CA ALA A 153 -9.98 9.21 -15.04
C ALA A 153 -10.93 8.72 -16.17
N PRO A 154 -10.47 8.62 -17.42
CA PRO A 154 -11.22 7.99 -18.49
C PRO A 154 -11.67 6.58 -18.11
N GLY A 155 -12.92 6.23 -18.45
CA GLY A 155 -13.51 4.93 -18.14
C GLY A 155 -13.95 4.73 -16.68
N ALA A 156 -13.75 5.70 -15.79
CA ALA A 156 -14.23 5.63 -14.41
C ALA A 156 -15.76 5.58 -14.35
N ILE A 157 -16.31 4.67 -13.53
CA ILE A 157 -17.75 4.42 -13.40
C ILE A 157 -18.20 4.71 -11.97
N LEU A 158 -19.18 5.63 -11.83
CA LEU A 158 -19.85 5.95 -10.56
C LEU A 158 -21.35 6.05 -10.80
N ARG A 159 -22.15 5.37 -9.97
CA ARG A 159 -23.62 5.46 -9.97
C ARG A 159 -24.14 5.22 -8.56
N ASP A 160 -25.14 6.01 -8.16
CA ASP A 160 -25.80 5.87 -6.86
C ASP A 160 -24.79 5.77 -5.70
N VAL A 161 -23.93 6.80 -5.56
CA VAL A 161 -22.87 6.86 -4.55
C VAL A 161 -22.90 8.19 -3.81
N SER A 162 -22.43 8.18 -2.54
CA SER A 162 -22.25 9.41 -1.76
C SER A 162 -20.74 9.62 -1.53
N LEU A 163 -20.24 10.78 -1.95
CA LEU A 163 -18.85 11.22 -1.81
C LEU A 163 -18.80 12.43 -0.85
N ASN A 164 -17.82 12.44 0.05
CA ASN A 164 -17.55 13.60 0.90
C ASN A 164 -16.08 14.02 0.71
N THR A 165 -15.89 15.22 0.17
CA THR A 165 -14.58 15.81 -0.13
C THR A 165 -14.13 16.88 0.86
N GLU A 166 -14.87 17.10 1.96
CA GLU A 166 -14.55 18.12 2.97
C GLU A 166 -13.16 17.95 3.60
N ASN A 167 -12.66 16.70 3.67
CA ASN A 167 -11.36 16.38 4.29
C ASN A 167 -10.28 16.01 3.27
N GLY A 168 -10.56 16.09 1.98
CA GLY A 168 -9.59 15.80 0.92
C GLY A 168 -10.20 15.16 -0.32
N PRO A 169 -9.39 14.95 -1.36
CA PRO A 169 -9.85 14.57 -2.67
C PRO A 169 -10.37 13.13 -2.73
N VAL A 170 -11.28 12.89 -3.69
CA VAL A 170 -11.72 11.56 -4.13
C VAL A 170 -11.24 11.35 -5.56
N VAL A 171 -10.37 10.37 -5.76
CA VAL A 171 -9.72 10.08 -7.05
C VAL A 171 -10.12 8.69 -7.54
N ILE A 172 -10.76 8.63 -8.71
CA ILE A 172 -11.17 7.39 -9.36
C ILE A 172 -10.31 7.17 -10.59
N GLY A 173 -9.49 6.13 -10.57
CA GLY A 173 -8.51 5.78 -11.59
C GLY A 173 -9.11 5.24 -12.90
N PRO A 174 -8.26 5.01 -13.92
CA PRO A 174 -8.69 4.54 -15.23
C PRO A 174 -9.49 3.23 -15.14
N ASP A 175 -10.65 3.18 -15.80
CA ASP A 175 -11.54 2.02 -15.84
C ASP A 175 -11.90 1.47 -14.44
N ALA A 176 -11.74 2.24 -13.37
CA ALA A 176 -12.15 1.85 -12.03
C ALA A 176 -13.65 2.04 -11.84
N GLU A 177 -14.26 1.17 -11.04
CA GLU A 177 -15.69 1.16 -10.78
C GLU A 177 -15.98 1.34 -9.28
N VAL A 178 -16.83 2.31 -8.96
CA VAL A 178 -17.45 2.45 -7.64
C VAL A 178 -18.92 2.06 -7.78
N MET A 179 -19.25 0.87 -7.26
CA MET A 179 -20.61 0.31 -7.38
C MET A 179 -21.61 1.03 -6.50
N GLU A 180 -22.87 0.77 -6.75
CA GLU A 180 -24.04 1.39 -6.14
C GLU A 180 -24.03 1.28 -4.60
N GLY A 181 -24.53 2.29 -3.94
CA GLY A 181 -24.68 2.36 -2.47
C GLY A 181 -23.39 2.64 -1.72
N CYS A 182 -22.25 2.83 -2.40
CA CYS A 182 -20.98 3.15 -1.74
C CYS A 182 -21.01 4.55 -1.11
N ARG A 183 -20.40 4.67 0.08
CA ARG A 183 -20.23 5.93 0.81
C ARG A 183 -18.75 6.16 1.10
N ILE A 184 -18.21 7.25 0.58
CA ILE A 184 -16.77 7.51 0.60
C ILE A 184 -16.49 8.87 1.20
N ARG A 185 -15.60 8.93 2.20
CA ARG A 185 -14.94 10.14 2.67
C ARG A 185 -13.50 10.20 2.18
N GLY A 186 -13.14 11.34 1.58
CA GLY A 186 -11.75 11.63 1.23
C GLY A 186 -10.85 11.90 2.45
N PRO A 187 -9.51 11.88 2.27
CA PRO A 187 -8.81 11.52 1.04
C PRO A 187 -9.01 10.06 0.63
N PHE A 188 -9.35 9.83 -0.64
CA PHE A 188 -9.56 8.48 -1.18
C PHE A 188 -9.02 8.37 -2.60
N ALA A 189 -8.36 7.27 -2.90
CA ALA A 189 -7.99 6.95 -4.27
C ALA A 189 -8.17 5.46 -4.57
N ILE A 190 -8.67 5.15 -5.77
CA ILE A 190 -8.77 3.80 -6.29
C ILE A 190 -8.06 3.70 -7.64
N GLY A 191 -7.17 2.72 -7.78
CA GLY A 191 -6.33 2.51 -8.95
C GLY A 191 -7.05 1.88 -10.14
N GLU A 192 -6.32 1.80 -11.25
CA GLU A 192 -6.78 1.30 -12.55
C GLU A 192 -7.49 -0.06 -12.44
N LYS A 193 -8.65 -0.18 -13.08
CA LYS A 193 -9.46 -1.42 -13.16
C LYS A 193 -9.81 -2.06 -11.82
N SER A 194 -9.75 -1.28 -10.75
CA SER A 194 -10.18 -1.72 -9.42
C SER A 194 -11.66 -1.47 -9.21
N VAL A 195 -12.26 -2.28 -8.35
CA VAL A 195 -13.70 -2.23 -8.08
C VAL A 195 -13.94 -2.06 -6.59
N LEU A 196 -14.64 -0.97 -6.22
CA LEU A 196 -15.24 -0.83 -4.91
C LEU A 196 -16.64 -1.45 -4.94
N ARG A 197 -16.83 -2.49 -4.15
CA ARG A 197 -18.03 -3.33 -4.17
C ARG A 197 -19.24 -2.59 -3.59
N MET A 198 -20.41 -2.98 -4.05
CA MET A 198 -21.72 -2.45 -3.68
C MET A 198 -21.86 -2.26 -2.16
N GLY A 199 -22.35 -1.09 -1.75
CA GLY A 199 -22.64 -0.78 -0.35
C GLY A 199 -21.42 -0.60 0.56
N SER A 200 -20.22 -0.42 0.01
CA SER A 200 -19.01 -0.22 0.81
C SER A 200 -19.03 1.12 1.55
N MET A 201 -18.47 1.12 2.77
CA MET A 201 -18.27 2.32 3.59
C MET A 201 -16.77 2.58 3.72
N VAL A 202 -16.32 3.74 3.25
CA VAL A 202 -14.90 4.10 3.26
C VAL A 202 -14.68 5.40 4.00
N TYR A 203 -13.87 5.32 5.06
CA TYR A 203 -13.34 6.46 5.78
C TYR A 203 -11.89 6.70 5.34
N GLY A 204 -11.59 7.92 4.94
CA GLY A 204 -10.22 8.32 4.56
C GLY A 204 -9.27 8.46 5.75
N PRO A 205 -7.95 8.58 5.46
CA PRO A 205 -7.30 8.33 4.16
C PRO A 205 -7.32 6.86 3.76
N THR A 206 -7.76 6.55 2.55
CA THR A 206 -7.74 5.15 2.07
C THR A 206 -7.29 5.12 0.60
N THR A 207 -6.32 4.26 0.29
CA THR A 207 -5.82 4.09 -1.07
C THR A 207 -5.86 2.63 -1.50
N ILE A 208 -6.39 2.39 -2.68
CA ILE A 208 -6.55 1.06 -3.28
C ILE A 208 -5.75 1.04 -4.58
N GLY A 209 -4.79 0.13 -4.71
CA GLY A 209 -3.99 -0.07 -5.91
C GLY A 209 -4.80 -0.54 -7.12
N LYS A 210 -4.13 -0.91 -8.20
CA LYS A 210 -4.78 -1.38 -9.44
C LYS A 210 -5.26 -2.83 -9.33
N LEU A 211 -6.28 -3.16 -10.12
CA LEU A 211 -6.81 -4.52 -10.28
C LEU A 211 -7.27 -5.18 -8.96
N CYS A 212 -7.70 -4.38 -8.00
CA CYS A 212 -8.22 -4.81 -6.71
C CYS A 212 -9.75 -4.97 -6.73
N LYS A 213 -10.27 -5.79 -5.81
CA LYS A 213 -11.70 -5.85 -5.50
C LYS A 213 -11.87 -5.65 -4.01
N VAL A 214 -12.47 -4.54 -3.62
CA VAL A 214 -12.54 -4.14 -2.21
C VAL A 214 -13.99 -3.84 -1.81
N GLY A 215 -14.37 -4.21 -0.60
CA GLY A 215 -15.73 -4.02 -0.08
C GLY A 215 -15.79 -4.12 1.44
N GLY A 216 -16.98 -3.87 2.00
CA GLY A 216 -17.22 -3.78 3.43
C GLY A 216 -16.83 -2.41 4.01
N GLU A 217 -16.40 -2.39 5.26
CA GLU A 217 -16.01 -1.16 5.96
C GLU A 217 -14.48 -1.00 5.98
N LEU A 218 -14.01 0.17 5.53
CA LEU A 218 -12.59 0.50 5.45
C LEU A 218 -12.33 1.84 6.15
N SER A 219 -11.25 1.93 6.94
CA SER A 219 -10.85 3.17 7.59
C SER A 219 -9.34 3.28 7.64
N ASN A 220 -8.75 4.25 6.93
CA ASN A 220 -7.31 4.46 6.89
C ASN A 220 -6.54 3.20 6.44
N VAL A 221 -6.76 2.77 5.19
CA VAL A 221 -6.25 1.51 4.63
C VAL A 221 -5.44 1.73 3.37
N VAL A 222 -4.34 1.01 3.25
CA VAL A 222 -3.59 0.87 1.99
C VAL A 222 -3.73 -0.55 1.46
N VAL A 223 -4.25 -0.70 0.25
CA VAL A 223 -4.34 -1.98 -0.45
C VAL A 223 -3.43 -1.94 -1.66
N HIS A 224 -2.39 -2.77 -1.68
CA HIS A 224 -1.51 -2.89 -2.85
C HIS A 224 -2.19 -3.66 -3.98
N ASP A 225 -1.58 -3.59 -5.16
CA ASP A 225 -2.13 -4.10 -6.44
C ASP A 225 -2.58 -5.56 -6.36
N HIS A 226 -3.60 -5.89 -7.16
CA HIS A 226 -4.13 -7.24 -7.36
C HIS A 226 -4.75 -7.92 -6.14
N SER A 227 -5.01 -7.19 -5.05
CA SER A 227 -5.53 -7.74 -3.81
C SER A 227 -7.05 -7.65 -3.70
N ASN A 228 -7.64 -8.60 -2.98
CA ASN A 228 -9.07 -8.68 -2.79
C ASN A 228 -9.43 -8.70 -1.28
N LYS A 229 -10.27 -7.75 -0.86
CA LYS A 229 -11.11 -7.79 0.31
C LYS A 229 -12.55 -7.49 -0.14
N ALA A 230 -13.10 -8.39 -0.95
CA ALA A 230 -14.30 -8.11 -1.76
C ALA A 230 -15.63 -8.17 -0.99
N HIS A 231 -15.64 -8.62 0.25
CA HIS A 231 -16.84 -8.91 1.03
C HIS A 231 -16.90 -8.05 2.30
N GLY A 232 -17.91 -8.23 3.15
CA GLY A 232 -18.09 -7.59 4.44
C GLY A 232 -16.91 -7.78 5.41
N GLY A 233 -17.03 -7.20 6.60
CA GLY A 233 -15.99 -7.12 7.62
C GLY A 233 -15.23 -5.79 7.63
N PHE A 234 -14.80 -5.38 8.84
CA PHE A 234 -14.06 -4.14 9.08
C PHE A 234 -12.57 -4.32 8.86
N LEU A 235 -11.95 -3.37 8.19
CA LEU A 235 -10.51 -3.24 8.07
C LEU A 235 -10.11 -1.78 8.34
N GLY A 236 -9.36 -1.55 9.42
CA GLY A 236 -8.95 -0.21 9.84
C GLY A 236 -7.46 -0.13 10.16
N ASN A 237 -6.81 1.01 9.87
CA ASN A 237 -5.39 1.26 10.09
C ASN A 237 -4.52 0.08 9.62
N ALA A 238 -4.70 -0.32 8.37
CA ALA A 238 -4.20 -1.59 7.86
C ALA A 238 -3.51 -1.47 6.51
N VAL A 239 -2.62 -2.40 6.23
CA VAL A 239 -1.95 -2.52 4.93
C VAL A 239 -2.06 -3.95 4.42
N LEU A 240 -2.58 -4.10 3.21
CA LEU A 240 -2.54 -5.35 2.47
C LEU A 240 -1.48 -5.28 1.38
N GLY A 241 -0.59 -6.24 1.35
CA GLY A 241 0.36 -6.46 0.25
C GLY A 241 -0.34 -6.80 -1.06
N SER A 242 0.41 -7.10 -2.10
CA SER A 242 -0.14 -7.51 -3.40
C SER A 242 -0.57 -8.98 -3.39
N TRP A 243 -1.54 -9.29 -4.27
CA TRP A 243 -2.02 -10.67 -4.46
C TRP A 243 -2.65 -11.30 -3.21
N CYS A 244 -3.02 -10.48 -2.21
CA CYS A 244 -3.74 -10.93 -1.03
C CYS A 244 -5.20 -11.25 -1.35
N ASN A 245 -5.77 -12.19 -0.58
CA ASN A 245 -7.20 -12.47 -0.68
C ASN A 245 -7.79 -12.74 0.71
N LEU A 246 -8.64 -11.82 1.18
CA LEU A 246 -9.37 -11.99 2.43
C LEU A 246 -10.70 -12.68 2.17
N GLY A 247 -10.95 -13.79 2.88
CA GLY A 247 -12.24 -14.47 2.86
C GLY A 247 -13.37 -13.56 3.36
N ALA A 248 -14.60 -13.92 3.02
CA ALA A 248 -15.79 -13.16 3.44
C ALA A 248 -15.82 -12.97 4.95
N GLU A 249 -16.27 -11.80 5.40
CA GLU A 249 -16.35 -11.42 6.81
C GLU A 249 -15.01 -11.46 7.57
N THR A 250 -13.88 -11.42 6.85
CA THR A 250 -12.59 -11.18 7.51
C THR A 250 -12.59 -9.77 8.10
N THR A 251 -12.32 -9.69 9.40
CA THR A 251 -12.32 -8.44 10.15
C THR A 251 -11.04 -8.28 10.98
N CYS A 252 -10.69 -7.05 11.33
CA CYS A 252 -9.51 -6.77 12.15
C CYS A 252 -9.77 -5.63 13.12
N SER A 253 -9.52 -5.86 14.40
CA SER A 253 -9.49 -4.78 15.39
C SER A 253 -8.29 -3.87 15.14
N ASN A 254 -8.49 -2.54 15.17
CA ASN A 254 -7.41 -1.55 15.04
C ASN A 254 -7.10 -0.79 16.33
N LEU A 255 -7.92 -0.93 17.35
CA LEU A 255 -7.79 -0.30 18.67
C LEU A 255 -8.05 -1.34 19.76
N LYS A 256 -7.23 -1.35 20.81
CA LYS A 256 -7.48 -2.23 21.97
C LYS A 256 -8.72 -1.78 22.74
N ASN A 257 -9.50 -2.73 23.27
CA ASN A 257 -10.63 -2.43 24.17
C ASN A 257 -10.20 -1.65 25.41
N THR A 258 -8.93 -1.74 25.81
CA THR A 258 -8.34 -1.03 26.95
C THR A 258 -7.80 0.36 26.59
N TYR A 259 -7.92 0.79 25.32
CA TYR A 259 -7.40 2.07 24.79
C TYR A 259 -5.90 2.32 25.03
N GLY A 260 -5.16 1.28 25.39
CA GLY A 260 -3.72 1.36 25.66
C GLY A 260 -2.88 1.24 24.41
N THR A 261 -1.59 1.59 24.56
CA THR A 261 -0.58 1.42 23.51
C THR A 261 -0.54 -0.01 22.98
N ILE A 262 -0.45 -0.15 21.67
CA ILE A 262 -0.34 -1.44 21.01
C ILE A 262 1.10 -1.98 21.09
N LEU A 263 1.24 -3.29 20.95
CA LEU A 263 2.53 -3.95 20.80
C LEU A 263 2.68 -4.32 19.31
N GLU A 264 3.73 -3.81 18.69
CA GLU A 264 4.09 -4.00 17.28
C GLU A 264 5.21 -5.05 17.17
N TRP A 265 5.12 -5.92 16.15
CA TRP A 265 6.15 -6.91 15.88
C TRP A 265 7.41 -6.26 15.34
N GLN A 266 8.57 -6.65 15.88
CA GLN A 266 9.90 -6.25 15.41
C GLN A 266 10.63 -7.45 14.82
N GLN A 267 10.79 -7.45 13.51
CA GLN A 267 11.36 -8.58 12.77
C GLN A 267 12.81 -8.86 13.17
N SER A 268 13.64 -7.81 13.32
CA SER A 268 15.06 -7.96 13.71
C SER A 268 15.27 -8.55 15.10
N ARG A 269 14.31 -8.36 16.01
CA ARG A 269 14.40 -8.83 17.40
C ARG A 269 13.51 -10.02 17.70
N GLN A 270 12.61 -10.39 16.78
CA GLN A 270 11.61 -11.45 16.97
C GLN A 270 10.78 -11.25 18.24
N GLU A 271 10.39 -10.01 18.53
CA GLU A 271 9.63 -9.64 19.73
C GLU A 271 8.53 -8.62 19.45
N PHE A 272 7.58 -8.52 20.35
CA PHE A 272 6.58 -7.45 20.35
C PHE A 272 7.02 -6.31 21.26
N LYS A 273 7.03 -5.07 20.73
CA LYS A 273 7.42 -3.87 21.47
C LYS A 273 6.43 -2.73 21.28
N ALA A 274 6.20 -1.96 22.36
CA ALA A 274 5.45 -0.71 22.28
C ALA A 274 6.29 0.37 21.58
N ARG A 275 5.69 1.03 20.56
CA ARG A 275 6.32 2.15 19.82
C ARG A 275 5.50 3.45 19.91
N GLY A 276 4.54 3.50 20.83
CA GLY A 276 3.72 4.68 21.10
C GLY A 276 2.39 4.74 20.36
N ARG A 277 2.18 3.90 19.35
CA ARG A 277 0.90 3.85 18.60
C ARG A 277 -0.23 3.27 19.45
N ILE A 278 -1.44 3.79 19.26
CA ILE A 278 -2.68 3.27 19.83
C ILE A 278 -3.58 2.64 18.77
N PHE A 279 -3.37 3.00 17.48
CA PHE A 279 -4.11 2.46 16.34
C PHE A 279 -3.17 1.70 15.39
N CYS A 280 -3.44 0.43 15.16
CA CYS A 280 -2.90 -0.36 14.08
C CYS A 280 -3.74 -1.63 13.93
N GLY A 281 -4.18 -1.91 12.72
CA GLY A 281 -4.90 -3.13 12.38
C GLY A 281 -3.98 -4.21 11.82
N LEU A 282 -4.36 -4.73 10.65
CA LEU A 282 -3.68 -5.83 9.98
C LEU A 282 -2.55 -5.34 9.08
N LEU A 283 -1.37 -5.89 9.25
CA LEU A 283 -0.25 -5.77 8.32
C LEU A 283 -0.04 -7.14 7.65
N MET A 284 -0.39 -7.25 6.36
CA MET A 284 -0.40 -8.52 5.65
C MET A 284 0.51 -8.48 4.43
N GLY A 285 1.52 -9.36 4.40
CA GLY A 285 2.47 -9.50 3.30
C GLY A 285 1.87 -10.17 2.06
N ASP A 286 2.60 -10.06 0.96
CA ASP A 286 2.17 -10.48 -0.38
C ASP A 286 1.74 -11.95 -0.46
N HIS A 287 0.80 -12.21 -1.38
CA HIS A 287 0.26 -13.54 -1.66
C HIS A 287 -0.42 -14.25 -0.48
N SER A 288 -0.65 -13.55 0.65
CA SER A 288 -1.31 -14.14 1.82
C SER A 288 -2.84 -14.17 1.69
N LYS A 289 -3.45 -15.16 2.29
CA LYS A 289 -4.90 -15.43 2.18
C LYS A 289 -5.50 -15.76 3.54
N THR A 290 -6.79 -15.45 3.71
CA THR A 290 -7.54 -15.85 4.90
C THR A 290 -8.75 -16.70 4.53
N ALA A 291 -9.14 -17.58 5.44
CA ALA A 291 -10.47 -18.22 5.40
C ALA A 291 -11.57 -17.17 5.65
N ILE A 292 -12.82 -17.55 5.36
CA ILE A 292 -14.00 -16.76 5.75
C ILE A 292 -14.06 -16.61 7.28
N HIS A 293 -14.66 -15.51 7.76
CA HIS A 293 -14.84 -15.20 9.19
C HIS A 293 -13.53 -15.18 10.01
N THR A 294 -12.40 -14.87 9.38
CA THR A 294 -11.15 -14.71 10.13
C THR A 294 -11.17 -13.38 10.89
N ALA A 295 -11.01 -13.44 12.22
CA ALA A 295 -10.99 -12.26 13.08
C ALA A 295 -9.58 -12.03 13.65
N PHE A 296 -8.96 -10.90 13.27
CA PHE A 296 -7.63 -10.51 13.72
C PHE A 296 -7.65 -9.54 14.89
N ASN A 297 -6.71 -9.68 15.80
CA ASN A 297 -6.45 -8.69 16.85
C ASN A 297 -5.69 -7.46 16.30
N THR A 298 -5.67 -6.39 17.13
CA THR A 298 -4.88 -5.17 16.86
C THR A 298 -3.41 -5.50 16.59
N ALA A 299 -2.83 -4.82 15.60
CA ALA A 299 -1.44 -4.95 15.18
C ALA A 299 -1.03 -6.40 14.87
N THR A 300 -1.94 -7.16 14.25
CA THR A 300 -1.58 -8.50 13.75
C THR A 300 -0.72 -8.36 12.49
N VAL A 301 0.39 -9.09 12.48
CA VAL A 301 1.32 -9.15 11.34
C VAL A 301 1.26 -10.55 10.73
N VAL A 302 0.85 -10.61 9.48
CA VAL A 302 0.84 -11.83 8.66
C VAL A 302 1.94 -11.71 7.62
N GLY A 303 2.90 -12.62 7.65
CA GLY A 303 3.99 -12.68 6.68
C GLY A 303 3.50 -12.89 5.24
N ALA A 304 4.43 -13.00 4.30
CA ALA A 304 4.12 -13.30 2.91
C ALA A 304 3.79 -14.80 2.71
N MET A 305 3.00 -15.12 1.67
CA MET A 305 2.67 -16.51 1.27
C MET A 305 1.92 -17.32 2.33
N CYS A 306 1.29 -16.66 3.30
CA CYS A 306 0.51 -17.33 4.34
C CYS A 306 -0.87 -17.76 3.84
N ASN A 307 -1.38 -18.85 4.39
CA ASN A 307 -2.79 -19.23 4.27
C ASN A 307 -3.37 -19.39 5.68
N VAL A 308 -4.16 -18.39 6.12
CA VAL A 308 -4.63 -18.27 7.51
C VAL A 308 -6.01 -18.89 7.65
N PHE A 309 -6.08 -19.98 8.38
CA PHE A 309 -7.33 -20.69 8.72
C PHE A 309 -7.14 -21.46 10.03
N GLY A 310 -8.23 -21.75 10.68
CA GLY A 310 -8.24 -22.50 11.94
C GLY A 310 -9.25 -21.94 12.94
N PRO A 311 -9.46 -22.60 14.07
CA PRO A 311 -10.40 -22.14 15.08
C PRO A 311 -9.84 -20.97 15.89
N GLY A 312 -10.72 -20.07 16.31
CA GLY A 312 -10.40 -18.94 17.18
C GLY A 312 -9.68 -17.78 16.49
N THR A 313 -9.12 -16.89 17.29
CA THR A 313 -8.37 -15.72 16.80
C THR A 313 -6.93 -16.14 16.45
N PRO A 314 -6.45 -15.82 15.25
CA PRO A 314 -5.06 -16.09 14.88
C PRO A 314 -4.04 -15.44 15.81
N PRO A 315 -2.83 -16.01 15.96
CA PRO A 315 -1.72 -15.36 16.64
C PRO A 315 -1.44 -13.97 16.06
N LYS A 316 -0.96 -13.05 16.89
CA LYS A 316 -0.62 -11.68 16.45
C LYS A 316 0.54 -11.60 15.45
N HIS A 317 1.36 -12.63 15.40
CA HIS A 317 2.40 -12.79 14.37
C HIS A 317 2.27 -14.18 13.74
N LEU A 318 2.13 -14.19 12.43
CA LEU A 318 2.19 -15.37 11.58
C LEU A 318 3.39 -15.20 10.65
N PRO A 319 4.47 -15.94 10.85
CA PRO A 319 5.66 -15.86 9.98
C PRO A 319 5.31 -16.17 8.53
N SER A 320 6.10 -15.66 7.58
CA SER A 320 5.93 -15.98 6.16
C SER A 320 5.83 -17.50 5.92
N PHE A 321 5.02 -17.88 4.94
CA PHE A 321 4.72 -19.28 4.62
C PHE A 321 4.00 -20.07 5.73
N SER A 322 3.27 -19.41 6.62
CA SER A 322 2.41 -20.12 7.57
C SER A 322 1.22 -20.78 6.87
N TRP A 323 0.96 -22.05 7.23
CA TRP A 323 -0.21 -22.82 6.81
C TRP A 323 -1.11 -23.07 8.03
N GLY A 324 -2.26 -22.40 8.09
CA GLY A 324 -3.09 -22.37 9.30
C GLY A 324 -2.55 -21.41 10.36
N THR A 325 -2.88 -21.69 11.63
CA THR A 325 -2.58 -20.83 12.79
C THR A 325 -1.77 -21.53 13.87
N ARG A 326 -1.31 -22.77 13.61
CA ARG A 326 -0.66 -23.64 14.62
C ARG A 326 0.84 -23.84 14.40
N GLY A 327 1.46 -23.08 13.49
CA GLY A 327 2.89 -23.13 13.25
C GLY A 327 3.31 -24.01 12.06
N GLU A 328 2.34 -24.65 11.39
CA GLU A 328 2.67 -25.42 10.17
C GLU A 328 3.23 -24.51 9.07
N VAL A 329 4.15 -25.05 8.28
CA VAL A 329 4.76 -24.35 7.15
C VAL A 329 4.07 -24.77 5.86
N HIS A 330 3.70 -23.78 5.04
CA HIS A 330 3.12 -24.01 3.72
C HIS A 330 4.13 -24.71 2.82
N ASP A 331 3.75 -25.81 2.21
CA ASP A 331 4.57 -26.49 1.21
C ASP A 331 4.91 -25.54 0.05
N LEU A 332 6.19 -25.43 -0.29
CA LEU A 332 6.67 -24.45 -1.25
C LEU A 332 6.08 -24.65 -2.64
N ASP A 333 6.01 -25.90 -3.13
CA ASP A 333 5.53 -26.16 -4.48
C ASP A 333 4.02 -25.91 -4.60
N ARG A 334 3.27 -26.20 -3.54
CA ARG A 334 1.85 -25.84 -3.43
C ARG A 334 1.66 -24.32 -3.38
N ALA A 335 2.50 -23.61 -2.64
CA ALA A 335 2.48 -22.15 -2.55
C ALA A 335 2.73 -21.51 -3.92
N LEU A 336 3.79 -21.95 -4.63
CA LEU A 336 4.12 -21.51 -5.99
C LEU A 336 3.00 -21.84 -7.00
N SER A 337 2.47 -23.08 -6.95
CA SER A 337 1.33 -23.47 -7.80
C SER A 337 0.11 -22.56 -7.58
N THR A 338 -0.17 -22.21 -6.33
CA THR A 338 -1.26 -21.30 -5.99
C THR A 338 -1.00 -19.89 -6.51
N ALA A 339 0.22 -19.37 -6.34
CA ALA A 339 0.61 -18.06 -6.86
C ALA A 339 0.42 -18.00 -8.39
N ARG A 340 0.94 -18.97 -9.14
CA ARG A 340 0.76 -19.06 -10.60
C ARG A 340 -0.73 -19.01 -10.98
N LYS A 341 -1.58 -19.85 -10.39
CA LYS A 341 -3.02 -19.89 -10.68
C LYS A 341 -3.73 -18.56 -10.38
N VAL A 342 -3.37 -17.87 -9.30
CA VAL A 342 -3.94 -16.57 -8.94
C VAL A 342 -3.53 -15.50 -9.93
N MET A 343 -2.26 -15.48 -10.33
CA MET A 343 -1.72 -14.51 -11.29
C MET A 343 -2.25 -14.76 -12.71
N ASP A 344 -2.30 -16.01 -13.17
CA ASP A 344 -2.84 -16.39 -14.47
C ASP A 344 -4.30 -15.93 -14.66
N ARG A 345 -5.13 -16.01 -13.61
CA ARG A 345 -6.52 -15.49 -13.63
C ARG A 345 -6.60 -13.99 -13.87
N ARG A 346 -5.52 -13.26 -13.70
CA ARG A 346 -5.39 -11.81 -13.95
C ARG A 346 -4.58 -11.52 -15.21
N GLY A 347 -4.24 -12.55 -16.01
CA GLY A 347 -3.43 -12.41 -17.21
C GLY A 347 -1.96 -12.07 -16.92
N VAL A 348 -1.47 -12.31 -15.70
CA VAL A 348 -0.09 -12.08 -15.28
C VAL A 348 0.58 -13.42 -15.04
N LYS A 349 1.78 -13.60 -15.58
CA LYS A 349 2.59 -14.81 -15.32
C LYS A 349 3.56 -14.54 -14.18
N LEU A 350 3.76 -15.53 -13.31
CA LEU A 350 4.82 -15.50 -12.31
C LEU A 350 6.16 -15.55 -13.07
N SER A 351 6.98 -14.52 -12.91
CA SER A 351 8.30 -14.46 -13.55
C SER A 351 9.30 -15.40 -12.86
N GLU A 352 10.40 -15.74 -13.56
CA GLU A 352 11.50 -16.52 -12.97
C GLU A 352 12.18 -15.75 -11.82
N GLU A 353 12.21 -14.42 -11.91
CA GLU A 353 12.75 -13.55 -10.88
C GLU A 353 11.88 -13.59 -9.62
N ASP A 354 10.55 -13.42 -9.76
CA ASP A 354 9.62 -13.56 -8.64
C ASP A 354 9.67 -14.94 -8.00
N GLU A 355 9.76 -16.01 -8.81
CA GLU A 355 9.89 -17.36 -8.28
C GLU A 355 11.18 -17.54 -7.49
N THR A 356 12.29 -16.98 -7.97
CA THR A 356 13.58 -16.99 -7.28
C THR A 356 13.51 -16.28 -5.94
N LEU A 357 12.85 -15.11 -5.88
CA LEU A 357 12.61 -14.38 -4.62
C LEU A 357 11.75 -15.18 -3.64
N ILE A 358 10.69 -15.83 -4.11
CA ILE A 358 9.82 -16.67 -3.28
C ILE A 358 10.63 -17.86 -2.69
N ARG A 359 11.42 -18.54 -3.51
CA ARG A 359 12.28 -19.66 -3.06
C ARG A 359 13.32 -19.21 -2.03
N ALA A 360 13.97 -18.08 -2.26
CA ALA A 360 14.92 -17.49 -1.33
C ALA A 360 14.26 -17.10 0.01
N ALA A 361 13.07 -16.51 -0.05
CA ALA A 361 12.29 -16.15 1.15
C ALA A 361 11.87 -17.39 1.95
N PHE A 362 11.49 -18.48 1.26
CA PHE A 362 11.17 -19.75 1.90
C PHE A 362 12.37 -20.37 2.60
N ALA A 363 13.54 -20.37 1.94
CA ALA A 363 14.78 -20.89 2.53
C ALA A 363 15.15 -20.14 3.83
N ARG A 364 15.05 -18.79 3.83
CA ARG A 364 15.26 -17.98 5.05
C ARG A 364 14.29 -18.36 6.16
N ARG A 365 13.02 -18.63 5.83
CA ARG A 365 11.99 -19.03 6.82
C ARG A 365 12.33 -20.37 7.49
N VAL A 366 12.75 -21.36 6.71
CA VAL A 366 13.07 -22.69 7.23
C VAL A 366 14.34 -22.64 8.10
N SER A 367 15.39 -21.93 7.65
CA SER A 367 16.64 -21.77 8.43
C SER A 367 16.46 -21.05 9.77
N SER A 368 15.44 -20.19 9.91
CA SER A 368 15.14 -19.51 11.18
C SER A 368 14.37 -20.37 12.20
N THR A 369 13.99 -21.60 11.82
CA THR A 369 13.18 -22.50 12.67
C THR A 369 14.03 -23.69 13.18
N THR A 370 15.21 -23.89 12.63
CA THR A 370 16.26 -24.81 13.13
C THR A 370 17.21 -24.09 14.06
#